data_90df12defe6b11b35af81beada8da946
#
_entry.id   90df12defe6b11b35af81beada8da946
#
_cell.length_a   1.000
_cell.length_b   1.000
_cell.length_c   1.000
_cell.angle_alpha   90.00
_cell.angle_beta   90.00
_cell.angle_gamma   90.00
#
_symmetry.space_group_name_H-M   'P 1'
#
loop_
_entity.id
_entity.type
_entity.pdbx_description
1 polymer ?
#
loop_
_entity_poly.entity_id
_entity_poly.type
_entity_poly.pdbx_seq_one_letter_code
_entity_poly.pdbx_strand_id
1 'polypeptide(L)'
;APEQRITLVTIDEKSLAAVGPWPWPREQLARLVNAIDQAGAQLQLHDIVYPEAKPGDAVLLAALQSAQGAVIAQLPDLQSGQATRVGVMTHPLSGISCNAAPGGLQLGNTGNFLAPVATFAAIPKGHIPPIIAADGSTLKTPAVVCVDGSPYPALALTAFLQASND
;
A
#
# COMPACT_ATOMS: atom_id res chain seq x y z
N ALA A 1 23.62 4.43 14.65
CA ALA A 1 22.52 4.83 15.53
C ALA A 1 21.24 4.21 14.99
N PRO A 2 20.29 3.80 15.83
CA PRO A 2 19.01 3.32 15.35
C PRO A 2 18.26 4.44 14.60
N GLU A 3 17.50 4.08 13.57
CA GLU A 3 16.65 5.03 12.83
C GLU A 3 15.56 5.57 13.76
N GLN A 4 15.46 6.87 13.87
CA GLN A 4 14.51 7.54 14.77
C GLN A 4 13.39 8.28 14.03
N ARG A 5 13.47 8.40 12.71
CA ARG A 5 12.48 9.07 11.86
C ARG A 5 11.32 8.16 11.47
N ILE A 6 11.47 6.85 11.66
CA ILE A 6 10.48 5.86 11.30
C ILE A 6 9.94 5.19 12.56
N THR A 7 8.62 5.24 12.72
CA THR A 7 7.90 4.54 13.79
C THR A 7 7.04 3.44 13.19
N LEU A 8 7.20 2.21 13.68
CA LEU A 8 6.34 1.09 13.31
C LEU A 8 5.14 1.05 14.26
N VAL A 9 3.93 1.17 13.70
CA VAL A 9 2.67 1.00 14.42
C VAL A 9 2.09 -0.37 14.04
N THR A 10 2.02 -1.28 15.00
CA THR A 10 1.56 -2.65 14.78
C THR A 10 0.14 -2.86 15.32
N ILE A 11 -0.69 -3.56 14.54
CA ILE A 11 -1.98 -4.11 15.01
C ILE A 11 -1.69 -5.54 15.47
N ASP A 12 -1.31 -5.65 16.73
CA ASP A 12 -0.90 -6.88 17.39
C ASP A 12 -2.01 -7.48 18.29
N GLU A 13 -1.75 -8.62 18.91
CA GLU A 13 -2.67 -9.30 19.84
C GLU A 13 -3.18 -8.38 20.95
N LYS A 14 -2.33 -7.49 21.47
CA LYS A 14 -2.70 -6.52 22.51
C LYS A 14 -3.69 -5.49 21.97
N SER A 15 -3.46 -5.00 20.77
CA SER A 15 -4.36 -4.08 20.07
C SER A 15 -5.70 -4.75 19.77
N LEU A 16 -5.68 -6.01 19.32
CA LEU A 16 -6.89 -6.78 19.06
C LEU A 16 -7.70 -7.04 20.34
N ALA A 17 -7.02 -7.33 21.45
CA ALA A 17 -7.69 -7.53 22.74
C ALA A 17 -8.34 -6.24 23.26
N ALA A 18 -7.73 -5.07 23.01
CA ALA A 18 -8.22 -3.79 23.48
C ALA A 18 -9.33 -3.18 22.61
N VAL A 19 -9.24 -3.35 21.29
CA VAL A 19 -10.08 -2.67 20.29
C VAL A 19 -11.13 -3.60 19.69
N GLY A 20 -10.83 -4.89 19.62
CA GLY A 20 -11.68 -5.90 19.00
C GLY A 20 -11.00 -6.61 17.82
N PRO A 21 -11.66 -7.65 17.29
CA PRO A 21 -11.08 -8.49 16.25
C PRO A 21 -10.88 -7.73 14.93
N TRP A 22 -9.85 -8.12 14.19
CA TRP A 22 -9.62 -7.66 12.82
C TRP A 22 -10.57 -8.37 11.83
N PRO A 23 -11.02 -7.71 10.75
CA PRO A 23 -10.72 -6.31 10.37
C PRO A 23 -11.58 -5.28 11.10
N TRP A 24 -10.94 -4.20 11.56
CA TRP A 24 -11.65 -3.13 12.25
C TRP A 24 -12.60 -2.34 11.34
N PRO A 25 -13.69 -1.77 11.88
CA PRO A 25 -14.56 -0.84 11.17
C PRO A 25 -13.78 0.36 10.60
N ARG A 26 -14.26 0.91 9.48
CA ARG A 26 -13.63 2.05 8.80
C ARG A 26 -13.49 3.28 9.69
N GLU A 27 -14.47 3.52 10.55
CA GLU A 27 -14.45 4.61 11.52
C GLU A 27 -13.34 4.43 12.56
N GLN A 28 -13.04 3.19 12.96
CA GLN A 28 -11.94 2.91 13.88
C GLN A 28 -10.59 3.13 13.18
N LEU A 29 -10.45 2.73 11.92
CA LEU A 29 -9.26 3.00 11.12
C LEU A 29 -9.07 4.50 10.88
N ALA A 30 -10.15 5.24 10.62
CA ALA A 30 -10.11 6.70 10.49
C ALA A 30 -9.62 7.37 11.79
N ARG A 31 -10.07 6.90 12.96
CA ARG A 31 -9.55 7.40 14.25
C ARG A 31 -8.06 7.13 14.42
N LEU A 32 -7.58 5.96 13.98
CA LEU A 32 -6.15 5.63 14.00
C LEU A 32 -5.34 6.57 13.09
N VAL A 33 -5.80 6.78 11.84
CA VAL A 33 -5.17 7.73 10.90
C VAL A 33 -5.04 9.12 11.53
N ASN A 34 -6.14 9.64 12.10
CA ASN A 34 -6.15 10.96 12.73
C ASN A 34 -5.24 11.02 13.96
N ALA A 35 -5.19 9.97 14.78
CA ALA A 35 -4.30 9.92 15.94
C ALA A 35 -2.82 9.92 15.56
N ILE A 36 -2.44 9.21 14.50
CA ILE A 36 -1.08 9.19 13.97
C ILE A 36 -0.72 10.57 13.38
N ASP A 37 -1.63 11.20 12.66
CA ASP A 37 -1.43 12.56 12.11
C ASP A 37 -1.25 13.59 13.25
N GLN A 38 -2.12 13.56 14.27
CA GLN A 38 -2.02 14.42 15.46
C GLN A 38 -0.73 14.19 16.26
N ALA A 39 -0.15 13.00 16.18
CA ALA A 39 1.16 12.71 16.78
C ALA A 39 2.33 13.31 15.98
N GLY A 40 2.06 13.98 14.85
CA GLY A 40 3.05 14.68 14.03
C GLY A 40 3.69 13.85 12.91
N ALA A 41 3.06 12.75 12.52
CA ALA A 41 3.54 11.98 11.37
C ALA A 41 3.36 12.79 10.08
N GLN A 42 4.47 13.03 9.37
CA GLN A 42 4.45 13.71 8.06
C GLN A 42 3.95 12.80 6.94
N LEU A 43 4.16 11.49 7.08
CA LEU A 43 3.74 10.49 6.11
C LEU A 43 3.34 9.19 6.84
N GLN A 44 2.21 8.65 6.46
CA GLN A 44 1.70 7.37 6.97
C GLN A 44 1.68 6.33 5.85
N LEU A 45 2.28 5.17 6.09
CA LEU A 45 2.25 4.04 5.17
C LEU A 45 1.36 2.95 5.76
N HIS A 46 0.25 2.70 5.09
CA HIS A 46 -0.73 1.70 5.51
C HIS A 46 -0.55 0.41 4.72
N ASP A 47 0.01 -0.62 5.35
CA ASP A 47 0.07 -1.97 4.81
C ASP A 47 -1.30 -2.65 4.91
N ILE A 48 -2.31 -1.99 4.37
CA ILE A 48 -3.70 -2.45 4.39
C ILE A 48 -4.31 -2.21 3.01
N VAL A 49 -4.88 -3.26 2.43
CA VAL A 49 -5.69 -3.16 1.21
C VAL A 49 -7.16 -3.08 1.60
N TYR A 50 -7.92 -2.24 0.92
CA TYR A 50 -9.35 -2.07 1.11
C TYR A 50 -10.13 -2.58 -0.12
N PRO A 51 -10.21 -3.92 -0.34
CA PRO A 51 -10.70 -4.49 -1.59
C PRO A 51 -12.22 -4.51 -1.71
N GLU A 52 -12.92 -4.28 -0.62
CA GLU A 52 -14.39 -4.34 -0.55
C GLU A 52 -14.94 -3.00 -0.05
N ALA A 53 -16.04 -2.56 -0.67
CA ALA A 53 -16.79 -1.42 -0.17
C ALA A 53 -17.45 -1.76 1.18
N LYS A 54 -17.26 -0.89 2.16
CA LYS A 54 -17.82 -1.08 3.51
C LYS A 54 -18.41 0.22 4.05
N PRO A 55 -19.37 0.13 4.97
CA PRO A 55 -19.82 1.30 5.73
C PRO A 55 -18.62 2.03 6.33
N GLY A 56 -18.65 3.37 6.32
CA GLY A 56 -17.56 4.19 6.83
C GLY A 56 -16.42 4.47 5.84
N ASP A 57 -16.42 3.93 4.61
CA ASP A 57 -15.39 4.21 3.60
C ASP A 57 -15.19 5.71 3.38
N ALA A 58 -16.27 6.49 3.35
CA ALA A 58 -16.19 7.96 3.21
C ALA A 58 -15.49 8.63 4.40
N VAL A 59 -15.70 8.11 5.62
CA VAL A 59 -15.05 8.63 6.83
C VAL A 59 -13.55 8.32 6.81
N LEU A 60 -13.18 7.11 6.44
CA LEU A 60 -11.78 6.72 6.28
C LEU A 60 -11.09 7.50 5.17
N LEU A 61 -11.76 7.66 4.01
CA LEU A 61 -11.24 8.46 2.90
C LEU A 61 -10.95 9.89 3.35
N ALA A 62 -11.89 10.53 4.05
CA ALA A 62 -11.69 11.88 4.57
C ALA A 62 -10.49 11.98 5.52
N ALA A 63 -10.31 11.00 6.41
CA ALA A 63 -9.16 10.97 7.32
C ALA A 63 -7.83 10.84 6.55
N LEU A 64 -7.76 9.91 5.57
CA LEU A 64 -6.58 9.72 4.72
C LEU A 64 -6.23 10.97 3.89
N GLN A 65 -7.25 11.68 3.40
CA GLN A 65 -7.07 12.92 2.63
C GLN A 65 -6.67 14.11 3.50
N SER A 66 -7.06 14.12 4.78
CA SER A 66 -6.75 15.20 5.72
C SER A 66 -5.38 15.05 6.36
N ALA A 67 -4.80 13.85 6.38
CA ALA A 67 -3.46 13.59 6.87
C ALA A 67 -2.42 14.34 6.03
N GLN A 68 -1.30 14.74 6.64
CA GLN A 68 -0.20 15.41 5.90
C GLN A 68 0.29 14.59 4.71
N GLY A 69 0.35 13.28 4.85
CA GLY A 69 0.61 12.33 3.79
C GLY A 69 0.12 10.95 4.15
N ALA A 70 -0.52 10.25 3.22
CA ALA A 70 -0.97 8.87 3.40
C ALA A 70 -0.79 8.07 2.11
N VAL A 71 -0.26 6.87 2.24
CA VAL A 71 -0.13 5.88 1.17
C VAL A 71 -0.77 4.58 1.64
N ILE A 72 -1.60 3.96 0.83
CA ILE A 72 -2.24 2.67 1.13
C ILE A 72 -1.73 1.56 0.21
N ALA A 73 -1.91 0.31 0.62
CA ALA A 73 -1.42 -0.83 -0.14
C ALA A 73 -2.33 -1.21 -1.32
N GLN A 74 -1.70 -1.70 -2.40
CA GLN A 74 -2.29 -2.48 -3.48
C GLN A 74 -1.35 -3.63 -3.82
N LEU A 75 -1.87 -4.79 -4.19
CA LEU A 75 -1.09 -6.01 -4.32
C LEU A 75 -1.16 -6.57 -5.75
N PRO A 76 -0.18 -6.30 -6.62
CA PRO A 76 0.03 -7.11 -7.81
C PRO A 76 0.32 -8.56 -7.42
N ASP A 77 -0.33 -9.52 -8.03
CA ASP A 77 -0.11 -10.93 -7.75
C ASP A 77 0.77 -11.55 -8.84
N LEU A 78 2.01 -11.81 -8.50
CA LEU A 78 3.00 -12.42 -9.38
C LEU A 78 3.02 -13.96 -9.27
N GLN A 79 2.30 -14.54 -8.32
CA GLN A 79 2.47 -15.95 -7.95
C GLN A 79 1.23 -16.81 -8.15
N SER A 80 0.02 -16.23 -8.20
CA SER A 80 -1.18 -17.03 -8.31
C SER A 80 -1.38 -17.59 -9.71
N GLY A 81 -1.66 -18.89 -9.78
CA GLY A 81 -2.12 -19.53 -11.00
C GLY A 81 -3.60 -19.27 -11.31
N GLN A 82 -4.30 -18.50 -10.49
CA GLN A 82 -5.71 -18.15 -10.67
C GLN A 82 -5.86 -16.67 -10.99
N ALA A 83 -6.73 -16.36 -11.95
CA ALA A 83 -7.04 -14.98 -12.31
C ALA A 83 -7.80 -14.31 -11.18
N THR A 84 -7.13 -13.40 -10.46
CA THR A 84 -7.72 -12.58 -9.39
C THR A 84 -7.58 -11.12 -9.77
N ARG A 85 -8.71 -10.44 -9.95
CA ARG A 85 -8.75 -9.00 -10.28
C ARG A 85 -9.81 -8.35 -9.39
N VAL A 86 -9.38 -7.82 -8.25
CA VAL A 86 -10.28 -7.21 -7.26
C VAL A 86 -9.87 -5.77 -7.02
N GLY A 87 -10.83 -4.86 -7.03
CA GLY A 87 -10.61 -3.43 -6.84
C GLY A 87 -10.09 -2.73 -8.08
N VAL A 88 -9.42 -1.60 -7.89
CA VAL A 88 -8.89 -0.76 -8.97
C VAL A 88 -7.44 -0.39 -8.70
N MET A 89 -6.54 -0.83 -9.57
CA MET A 89 -5.13 -0.38 -9.55
C MET A 89 -5.06 1.08 -10.00
N THR A 90 -4.38 1.92 -9.22
CA THR A 90 -4.21 3.34 -9.53
C THR A 90 -2.79 3.81 -9.22
N HIS A 91 -2.42 5.02 -9.69
CA HIS A 91 -1.10 5.63 -9.50
C HIS A 91 0.06 4.84 -10.12
N PRO A 92 -0.02 4.49 -11.42
CA PRO A 92 1.14 3.97 -12.13
C PRO A 92 2.23 5.04 -12.20
N LEU A 93 3.48 4.61 -12.26
CA LEU A 93 4.61 5.51 -12.48
C LEU A 93 4.60 6.06 -13.90
N SER A 94 4.93 7.34 -14.04
CA SER A 94 5.15 7.98 -15.33
C SER A 94 6.60 7.83 -15.77
N GLY A 95 6.83 7.80 -17.08
CA GLY A 95 8.19 7.81 -17.65
C GLY A 95 8.93 6.46 -17.56
N ILE A 96 8.31 5.40 -17.07
CA ILE A 96 8.87 4.04 -17.06
C ILE A 96 8.04 3.16 -17.99
N SER A 97 8.71 2.36 -18.81
CA SER A 97 8.07 1.37 -19.67
C SER A 97 8.30 -0.04 -19.14
N CYS A 98 7.25 -0.83 -19.06
CA CYS A 98 7.34 -2.24 -18.67
C CYS A 98 8.12 -3.11 -19.68
N ASN A 99 8.16 -2.69 -20.95
CA ASN A 99 8.81 -3.44 -22.03
C ASN A 99 10.25 -2.96 -22.29
N ALA A 100 10.65 -1.82 -21.75
CA ALA A 100 11.94 -1.18 -21.98
C ALA A 100 12.46 -0.50 -20.72
N ALA A 101 12.55 -1.26 -19.63
CA ALA A 101 13.09 -0.73 -18.38
C ALA A 101 14.58 -0.35 -18.54
N PRO A 102 15.03 0.77 -17.94
CA PRO A 102 16.43 1.19 -18.02
C PRO A 102 17.38 0.09 -17.57
N GLY A 103 18.49 -0.08 -18.29
CA GLY A 103 19.52 -1.07 -17.94
C GLY A 103 19.17 -2.51 -18.28
N GLY A 104 18.12 -2.76 -19.09
CA GLY A 104 17.72 -4.12 -19.48
C GLY A 104 17.07 -4.93 -18.34
N LEU A 105 16.63 -4.28 -17.29
CA LEU A 105 15.90 -4.91 -16.19
C LEU A 105 14.58 -5.49 -16.68
N GLN A 106 14.35 -6.76 -16.41
CA GLN A 106 13.03 -7.36 -16.61
C GLN A 106 12.17 -7.07 -15.39
N LEU A 107 11.11 -6.30 -15.59
CA LEU A 107 10.11 -6.06 -14.54
C LEU A 107 9.13 -7.23 -14.51
N GLY A 108 8.80 -7.71 -13.31
CA GLY A 108 7.70 -8.66 -13.16
C GLY A 108 6.41 -8.08 -13.74
N ASN A 109 5.67 -8.85 -14.55
CA ASN A 109 4.41 -8.43 -15.15
C ASN A 109 3.31 -9.45 -14.83
N THR A 110 2.14 -8.95 -14.48
CA THR A 110 0.98 -9.79 -14.16
C THR A 110 -0.31 -9.12 -14.63
N GLY A 111 -1.36 -9.91 -14.82
CA GLY A 111 -2.73 -9.42 -14.97
C GLY A 111 -3.54 -9.55 -13.69
N ASN A 112 -2.96 -10.08 -12.61
CA ASN A 112 -3.64 -10.39 -11.37
C ASN A 112 -3.30 -9.38 -10.27
N PHE A 113 -4.31 -8.96 -9.50
CA PHE A 113 -4.11 -8.02 -8.42
C PHE A 113 -5.26 -8.04 -7.40
N LEU A 114 -4.93 -7.59 -6.17
CA LEU A 114 -5.87 -7.19 -5.14
C LEU A 114 -5.62 -5.71 -4.84
N ALA A 115 -6.58 -4.85 -5.12
CA ALA A 115 -6.46 -3.41 -4.97
C ALA A 115 -7.66 -2.83 -4.21
N PRO A 116 -7.53 -1.63 -3.66
CA PRO A 116 -8.65 -0.94 -3.03
C PRO A 116 -9.81 -0.69 -4.00
N VAL A 117 -11.02 -0.61 -3.46
CA VAL A 117 -12.21 -0.16 -4.21
C VAL A 117 -12.02 1.27 -4.73
N ALA A 118 -12.78 1.62 -5.77
CA ALA A 118 -12.70 2.91 -6.45
C ALA A 118 -12.87 4.13 -5.53
N THR A 119 -13.54 3.99 -4.39
CA THR A 119 -13.66 5.04 -3.37
C THR A 119 -12.31 5.61 -2.95
N PHE A 120 -11.27 4.76 -2.86
CA PHE A 120 -9.93 5.20 -2.48
C PHE A 120 -9.02 5.51 -3.68
N ALA A 121 -9.58 5.70 -4.88
CA ALA A 121 -8.78 5.89 -6.09
C ALA A 121 -7.81 7.09 -6.01
N ALA A 122 -8.20 8.16 -5.33
CA ALA A 122 -7.39 9.39 -5.19
C ALA A 122 -6.22 9.26 -4.20
N ILE A 123 -6.25 8.28 -3.28
CA ILE A 123 -5.17 8.10 -2.30
C ILE A 123 -3.96 7.47 -2.98
N PRO A 124 -2.73 8.00 -2.78
CA PRO A 124 -1.50 7.40 -3.28
C PRO A 124 -1.35 5.94 -2.84
N LYS A 125 -0.79 5.11 -3.71
CA LYS A 125 -0.67 3.67 -3.47
C LYS A 125 0.72 3.15 -3.77
N GLY A 126 1.08 2.09 -3.05
CA GLY A 126 2.26 1.32 -3.34
C GLY A 126 2.00 -0.17 -3.14
N HIS A 127 2.80 -1.00 -3.79
CA HIS A 127 2.65 -2.44 -3.66
C HIS A 127 3.60 -3.02 -2.62
N ILE A 128 3.20 -4.14 -2.05
CA ILE A 128 4.01 -4.99 -1.17
C ILE A 128 3.90 -6.43 -1.71
N PRO A 129 4.47 -6.76 -2.86
CA PRO A 129 4.52 -8.16 -3.28
C PRO A 129 5.67 -8.80 -2.54
N PRO A 130 5.43 -9.78 -1.67
CA PRO A 130 6.51 -10.57 -1.13
C PRO A 130 7.08 -11.46 -2.24
N ILE A 131 8.39 -11.38 -2.48
CA ILE A 131 9.10 -12.52 -3.07
C ILE A 131 9.43 -13.41 -1.88
N ILE A 132 8.59 -14.39 -1.66
CA ILE A 132 8.73 -15.33 -0.56
C ILE A 132 9.81 -16.36 -0.97
N ALA A 133 10.88 -16.45 -0.19
CA ALA A 133 11.87 -17.49 -0.33
C ALA A 133 11.28 -18.85 0.09
N ALA A 134 11.96 -19.94 -0.26
CA ALA A 134 11.50 -21.30 0.06
C ALA A 134 11.34 -21.57 1.57
N ASP A 135 12.01 -20.79 2.42
CA ASP A 135 11.89 -20.83 3.88
C ASP A 135 10.81 -19.92 4.45
N GLY A 136 10.00 -19.26 3.58
CA GLY A 136 8.95 -18.34 3.98
C GLY A 136 9.42 -16.91 4.29
N SER A 137 10.72 -16.62 4.21
CA SER A 137 11.24 -15.27 4.44
C SER A 137 11.08 -14.37 3.21
N THR A 138 10.86 -13.07 3.42
CA THR A 138 10.88 -12.07 2.36
C THR A 138 12.24 -11.40 2.30
N LEU A 139 13.06 -11.79 1.34
CA LEU A 139 14.41 -11.26 1.17
C LEU A 139 14.47 -10.06 0.23
N LYS A 140 13.52 -9.93 -0.68
CA LYS A 140 13.49 -8.89 -1.71
C LYS A 140 12.07 -8.47 -2.00
N THR A 141 11.89 -7.17 -2.21
CA THR A 141 10.66 -6.60 -2.75
C THR A 141 11.03 -5.84 -4.03
N PRO A 142 10.43 -6.14 -5.18
CA PRO A 142 10.71 -5.37 -6.39
C PRO A 142 10.25 -3.93 -6.19
N ALA A 143 11.08 -2.97 -6.59
CA ALA A 143 10.73 -1.55 -6.49
C ALA A 143 9.57 -1.18 -7.42
N VAL A 144 9.44 -1.87 -8.55
CA VAL A 144 8.40 -1.66 -9.57
C VAL A 144 7.90 -3.02 -10.06
N VAL A 145 6.58 -3.14 -10.18
CA VAL A 145 5.90 -4.30 -10.79
C VAL A 145 4.94 -3.79 -11.85
N CYS A 146 4.85 -4.51 -12.96
CA CYS A 146 3.93 -4.19 -14.03
C CYS A 146 2.60 -4.95 -13.87
N VAL A 147 1.51 -4.23 -14.03
CA VAL A 147 0.16 -4.82 -14.14
C VAL A 147 -0.45 -4.34 -15.45
N ASP A 148 -0.83 -5.29 -16.30
CA ASP A 148 -1.34 -4.99 -17.64
C ASP A 148 -0.45 -4.01 -18.44
N GLY A 149 0.86 -4.12 -18.30
CA GLY A 149 1.81 -3.26 -18.99
C GLY A 149 2.01 -1.88 -18.37
N SER A 150 1.35 -1.56 -17.27
CA SER A 150 1.54 -0.32 -16.50
C SER A 150 2.43 -0.56 -15.29
N PRO A 151 3.47 0.28 -15.04
CA PRO A 151 4.39 0.11 -13.93
C PRO A 151 3.83 0.70 -12.64
N TYR A 152 3.84 -0.06 -11.56
CA TYR A 152 3.39 0.37 -10.24
C TYR A 152 4.53 0.34 -9.23
N PRO A 153 4.66 1.35 -8.37
CA PRO A 153 5.74 1.46 -7.40
C PRO A 153 5.48 0.59 -6.16
N ALA A 154 6.56 0.15 -5.52
CA ALA A 154 6.51 -0.38 -4.16
C ALA A 154 6.06 0.70 -3.17
N LEU A 155 5.47 0.29 -2.03
CA LEU A 155 5.02 1.19 -0.97
C LEU A 155 6.15 2.12 -0.49
N ALA A 156 7.33 1.56 -0.27
CA ALA A 156 8.52 2.33 0.12
C ALA A 156 8.98 3.31 -0.97
N LEU A 157 8.88 2.94 -2.27
CA LEU A 157 9.22 3.85 -3.36
C LEU A 157 8.21 5.01 -3.45
N THR A 158 6.92 4.73 -3.31
CA THR A 158 5.89 5.78 -3.26
C THR A 158 6.14 6.75 -2.12
N ALA A 159 6.47 6.22 -0.93
CA ALA A 159 6.84 7.03 0.23
C ALA A 159 8.03 7.96 -0.05
N PHE A 160 9.09 7.40 -0.64
CA PHE A 160 10.28 8.18 -1.01
C PHE A 160 9.95 9.28 -2.01
N LEU A 161 9.17 8.98 -3.04
CA LEU A 161 8.79 9.97 -4.05
C LEU A 161 7.92 11.09 -3.46
N GLN A 162 7.03 10.80 -2.54
CA GLN A 162 6.26 11.83 -1.84
C GLN A 162 7.12 12.70 -0.95
N ALA A 163 7.99 12.10 -0.14
CA ALA A 163 8.89 12.85 0.74
C ALA A 163 9.96 13.68 -0.01
N SER A 164 10.19 13.39 -1.30
CA SER A 164 11.18 14.11 -2.14
C SER A 164 10.58 15.28 -2.92
N ASN A 165 9.24 15.41 -2.92
CA ASN A 165 8.53 16.49 -3.62
C ASN A 165 8.17 17.67 -2.69
N ASP A 166 8.52 17.57 -1.41
CA ASP A 166 8.44 18.62 -0.39
C ASP A 166 9.80 19.33 -0.23
#